data_d67ce06dc1b1086d5d6fdd1e04b02292
#
_entry.id   d67ce06dc1b1086d5d6fdd1e04b02292
#
_cell.length_a   1.000
_cell.length_b   1.000
_cell.length_c   1.000
_cell.angle_alpha   90.00
_cell.angle_beta   90.00
_cell.angle_gamma   90.00
#
_symmetry.space_group_name_H-M   'P 1'
#
loop_
_entity.id
_entity.type
_entity.pdbx_description
1 polymer ?
#
loop_
_entity_poly.entity_id
_entity_poly.type
_entity_poly.pdbx_seq_one_letter_code
_entity_poly.pdbx_strand_id
1 'polypeptide(L)'
;MNVGVVASRYAKALLKYVQETGSGDRAYSQACVIVQRMSEYPQLKDYLEVQAEIGLDRKLQLLKTALGEELSPEISTFVALVFKRRRCGCLFRIFHSFIDQYRVAANVRVGTLVTALPAEELRSGLEAVFADKTGAEVHLESEVDPSIAGGFVLRMDDWRLDASVDAQMRRIRDILVSDDGRLV
;
A
#
# COMPACT_ATOMS: atom_id res chain seq x y z
N MET A 1 2.65 -23.58 11.84
CA MET A 1 2.90 -23.30 10.42
C MET A 1 2.99 -21.79 10.25
N ASN A 2 4.05 -21.26 9.61
CA ASN A 2 4.25 -19.82 9.53
C ASN A 2 3.17 -19.18 8.63
N VAL A 3 2.29 -18.39 9.21
CA VAL A 3 1.14 -17.75 8.54
C VAL A 3 1.60 -16.87 7.36
N GLY A 4 2.77 -16.22 7.49
CA GLY A 4 3.33 -15.38 6.42
C GLY A 4 3.69 -16.19 5.16
N VAL A 5 4.27 -17.37 5.32
CA VAL A 5 4.62 -18.24 4.18
C VAL A 5 3.37 -18.72 3.44
N VAL A 6 2.30 -19.02 4.20
CA VAL A 6 1.02 -19.42 3.59
C VAL A 6 0.43 -18.25 2.83
N ALA A 7 0.36 -17.06 3.44
CA ALA A 7 -0.17 -15.86 2.81
C ALA A 7 0.56 -15.53 1.51
N SER A 8 1.89 -15.54 1.51
CA SER A 8 2.70 -15.28 0.32
C SER A 8 2.47 -16.28 -0.82
N ARG A 9 2.27 -17.57 -0.50
CA ARG A 9 1.95 -18.60 -1.52
C ARG A 9 0.58 -18.37 -2.17
N TYR A 10 -0.43 -18.05 -1.36
CA TYR A 10 -1.77 -17.74 -1.88
C TYR A 10 -1.77 -16.45 -2.69
N ALA A 11 -1.07 -15.42 -2.23
CA ALA A 11 -0.88 -14.17 -2.95
C ALA A 11 -0.24 -14.40 -4.33
N LYS A 12 0.83 -15.21 -4.38
CA LYS A 12 1.48 -15.58 -5.65
C LYS A 12 0.56 -16.33 -6.60
N ALA A 13 -0.30 -17.21 -6.07
CA ALA A 13 -1.30 -17.93 -6.87
C ALA A 13 -2.36 -16.98 -7.43
N LEU A 14 -2.83 -16.00 -6.63
CA LEU A 14 -3.76 -14.97 -7.09
C LEU A 14 -3.11 -14.10 -8.16
N LEU A 15 -1.87 -13.65 -7.94
CA LEU A 15 -1.13 -12.84 -8.91
C LEU A 15 -1.04 -13.54 -10.27
N LYS A 16 -0.65 -14.82 -10.28
CA LYS A 16 -0.58 -15.60 -11.50
C LYS A 16 -1.94 -15.71 -12.18
N TYR A 17 -2.99 -15.97 -11.42
CA TYR A 17 -4.35 -16.10 -11.94
C TYR A 17 -4.85 -14.80 -12.59
N VAL A 18 -4.64 -13.65 -11.95
CA VAL A 18 -5.07 -12.36 -12.53
C VAL A 18 -4.20 -11.93 -13.71
N GLN A 19 -2.94 -12.35 -13.78
CA GLN A 19 -2.09 -12.15 -14.95
C GLN A 19 -2.57 -12.99 -16.15
N GLU A 20 -2.95 -14.23 -15.93
CA GLU A 20 -3.49 -15.12 -16.97
C GLU A 20 -4.85 -14.64 -17.51
N THR A 21 -5.68 -14.02 -16.67
CA THR A 21 -6.99 -13.48 -17.06
C THR A 21 -6.95 -12.04 -17.57
N GLY A 22 -5.83 -11.34 -17.43
CA GLY A 22 -5.69 -9.94 -17.82
C GLY A 22 -6.50 -8.97 -16.94
N SER A 23 -6.93 -9.40 -15.74
CA SER A 23 -7.77 -8.63 -14.81
C SER A 23 -7.00 -8.02 -13.65
N GLY A 24 -5.68 -7.88 -13.80
CA GLY A 24 -4.75 -7.50 -12.73
C GLY A 24 -5.11 -6.18 -12.06
N ASP A 25 -5.32 -5.10 -12.83
CA ASP A 25 -5.58 -3.75 -12.29
C ASP A 25 -6.85 -3.70 -11.46
N ARG A 26 -7.92 -4.34 -11.95
CA ARG A 26 -9.18 -4.39 -11.22
C ARG A 26 -9.07 -5.19 -9.93
N ALA A 27 -8.43 -6.34 -9.97
CA ALA A 27 -8.21 -7.18 -8.79
C ALA A 27 -7.32 -6.47 -7.77
N TYR A 28 -6.29 -5.74 -8.23
CA TYR A 28 -5.42 -4.94 -7.38
C TYR A 28 -6.18 -3.81 -6.68
N SER A 29 -6.96 -3.01 -7.44
CA SER A 29 -7.78 -1.93 -6.87
C SER A 29 -8.75 -2.45 -5.82
N GLN A 30 -9.45 -3.56 -6.10
CA GLN A 30 -10.36 -4.19 -5.15
C GLN A 30 -9.63 -4.72 -3.91
N ALA A 31 -8.46 -5.32 -4.08
CA ALA A 31 -7.66 -5.80 -2.95
C ALA A 31 -7.20 -4.65 -2.05
N CYS A 32 -6.80 -3.50 -2.62
CA CYS A 32 -6.44 -2.30 -1.85
C CYS A 32 -7.62 -1.81 -0.99
N VAL A 33 -8.80 -1.67 -1.59
CA VAL A 33 -10.01 -1.25 -0.85
C VAL A 33 -10.38 -2.26 0.23
N ILE A 34 -10.32 -3.57 -0.05
CA ILE A 34 -10.60 -4.62 0.95
C ILE A 34 -9.64 -4.51 2.14
N VAL A 35 -8.35 -4.38 1.91
CA VAL A 35 -7.33 -4.24 2.96
C VAL A 35 -7.57 -2.97 3.78
N GLN A 36 -7.84 -1.85 3.12
CA GLN A 36 -8.15 -0.59 3.76
C GLN A 36 -9.38 -0.73 4.67
N ARG A 37 -10.49 -1.27 4.16
CA ARG A 37 -11.72 -1.47 4.94
C ARG A 37 -11.53 -2.43 6.11
N MET A 38 -10.76 -3.50 5.93
CA MET A 38 -10.43 -4.43 7.03
C MET A 38 -9.54 -3.77 8.10
N SER A 39 -8.75 -2.76 7.74
CA SER A 39 -7.94 -1.98 8.69
C SER A 39 -8.78 -0.94 9.42
N GLU A 40 -9.67 -0.24 8.72
CA GLU A 40 -10.57 0.77 9.29
C GLU A 40 -11.64 0.14 10.22
N TYR A 41 -12.11 -1.05 9.86
CA TYR A 41 -13.18 -1.76 10.58
C TYR A 41 -12.70 -3.13 11.08
N PRO A 42 -12.10 -3.23 12.28
CA PRO A 42 -11.63 -4.50 12.84
C PRO A 42 -12.73 -5.57 12.93
N GLN A 43 -13.98 -5.16 13.12
CA GLN A 43 -15.13 -6.05 13.14
C GLN A 43 -15.31 -6.78 11.80
N LEU A 44 -15.12 -6.09 10.67
CA LEU A 44 -15.20 -6.70 9.34
C LEU A 44 -14.12 -7.79 9.19
N LYS A 45 -12.92 -7.52 9.66
CA LYS A 45 -11.81 -8.47 9.67
C LYS A 45 -12.17 -9.71 10.50
N ASP A 46 -12.69 -9.52 11.71
CA ASP A 46 -13.09 -10.62 12.58
C ASP A 46 -14.21 -11.47 11.96
N TYR A 47 -15.20 -10.86 11.33
CA TYR A 47 -16.25 -11.57 10.60
C TYR A 47 -15.69 -12.41 9.45
N LEU A 48 -14.75 -11.89 8.69
CA LEU A 48 -14.17 -12.57 7.55
C LEU A 48 -13.20 -13.68 7.96
N GLU A 49 -12.37 -13.44 8.99
CA GLU A 49 -11.27 -14.31 9.37
C GLU A 49 -11.62 -15.31 10.46
N VAL A 50 -12.32 -14.88 11.51
CA VAL A 50 -12.49 -15.67 12.74
C VAL A 50 -13.79 -16.47 12.73
N GLN A 51 -14.90 -15.89 12.28
CA GLN A 51 -16.20 -16.57 12.37
C GLN A 51 -16.33 -17.67 11.30
N ALA A 52 -16.02 -18.90 11.73
CA ALA A 52 -16.10 -20.08 10.87
C ALA A 52 -17.55 -20.48 10.51
N GLU A 53 -18.52 -20.06 11.31
CA GLU A 53 -19.94 -20.35 11.15
C GLU A 53 -20.60 -19.56 10.01
N ILE A 54 -19.96 -18.47 9.59
CA ILE A 54 -20.46 -17.65 8.49
C ILE A 54 -20.16 -18.34 7.15
N GLY A 55 -21.22 -18.67 6.43
CA GLY A 55 -21.12 -19.30 5.11
C GLY A 55 -20.42 -18.40 4.09
N LEU A 56 -19.92 -19.03 3.01
CA LEU A 56 -19.19 -18.35 1.93
C LEU A 56 -20.00 -17.19 1.33
N ASP A 57 -21.29 -17.41 1.01
CA ASP A 57 -22.13 -16.41 0.37
C ASP A 57 -22.24 -15.13 1.18
N ARG A 58 -22.36 -15.27 2.51
CA ARG A 58 -22.43 -14.11 3.40
C ARG A 58 -21.09 -13.38 3.50
N LYS A 59 -19.96 -14.09 3.45
CA LYS A 59 -18.62 -13.47 3.39
C LYS A 59 -18.40 -12.70 2.08
N LEU A 60 -18.82 -13.27 0.95
CA LEU A 60 -18.77 -12.58 -0.34
C LEU A 60 -19.67 -11.35 -0.36
N GLN A 61 -20.87 -11.45 0.21
CA GLN A 61 -21.78 -10.31 0.33
C GLN A 61 -21.20 -9.19 1.21
N LEU A 62 -20.53 -9.53 2.33
CA LEU A 62 -19.84 -8.56 3.17
C LEU A 62 -18.71 -7.86 2.43
N LEU A 63 -17.91 -8.61 1.67
CA LEU A 63 -16.85 -8.03 0.84
C LEU A 63 -17.41 -7.10 -0.25
N LYS A 64 -18.50 -7.50 -0.91
CA LYS A 64 -19.19 -6.67 -1.89
C LYS A 64 -19.72 -5.37 -1.26
N THR A 65 -20.33 -5.46 -0.08
CA THR A 65 -20.80 -4.27 0.66
C THR A 65 -19.66 -3.36 1.07
N ALA A 66 -18.53 -3.94 1.49
CA ALA A 66 -17.35 -3.17 1.89
C ALA A 66 -16.68 -2.45 0.69
N LEU A 67 -16.71 -3.06 -0.49
CA LEU A 67 -16.23 -2.46 -1.73
C LEU A 67 -17.17 -1.38 -2.28
N GLY A 68 -18.48 -1.50 -2.05
CA GLY A 68 -19.49 -0.66 -2.69
C GLY A 68 -19.75 -1.00 -4.17
N GLU A 69 -19.14 -2.07 -4.67
CA GLU A 69 -19.28 -2.55 -6.05
C GLU A 69 -19.29 -4.09 -6.14
N GLU A 70 -19.52 -4.61 -7.34
CA GLU A 70 -19.46 -6.05 -7.61
C GLU A 70 -18.01 -6.56 -7.53
N LEU A 71 -17.82 -7.64 -6.76
CA LEU A 71 -16.54 -8.36 -6.72
C LEU A 71 -16.17 -8.87 -8.11
N SER A 72 -14.92 -8.73 -8.49
CA SER A 72 -14.42 -9.37 -9.69
C SER A 72 -14.55 -10.90 -9.59
N PRO A 73 -14.80 -11.60 -10.69
CA PRO A 73 -14.89 -13.06 -10.69
C PRO A 73 -13.64 -13.72 -10.10
N GLU A 74 -12.47 -13.12 -10.31
CA GLU A 74 -11.19 -13.63 -9.83
C GLU A 74 -11.10 -13.54 -8.31
N ILE A 75 -11.43 -12.39 -7.72
CA ILE A 75 -11.45 -12.21 -6.27
C ILE A 75 -12.50 -13.12 -5.62
N SER A 76 -13.69 -13.21 -6.22
CA SER A 76 -14.77 -14.08 -5.74
C SER A 76 -14.34 -15.56 -5.73
N THR A 77 -13.80 -16.05 -6.85
CA THR A 77 -13.29 -17.42 -6.99
C THR A 77 -12.15 -17.69 -6.02
N PHE A 78 -11.26 -16.73 -5.87
CA PHE A 78 -10.12 -16.85 -4.95
C PHE A 78 -10.56 -16.91 -3.48
N VAL A 79 -11.48 -16.05 -3.06
CA VAL A 79 -12.03 -16.07 -1.69
C VAL A 79 -12.74 -17.40 -1.43
N ALA A 80 -13.50 -17.90 -2.40
CA ALA A 80 -14.12 -19.23 -2.30
C ALA A 80 -13.09 -20.36 -2.13
N LEU A 81 -11.96 -20.29 -2.84
CA LEU A 81 -10.87 -21.25 -2.68
C LEU A 81 -10.26 -21.17 -1.27
N VAL A 82 -9.97 -19.96 -0.77
CA VAL A 82 -9.42 -19.74 0.57
C VAL A 82 -10.36 -20.29 1.65
N PHE A 83 -11.66 -20.04 1.48
CA PHE A 83 -12.71 -20.53 2.37
C PHE A 83 -12.76 -22.07 2.34
N LYS A 84 -12.80 -22.69 1.17
CA LYS A 84 -12.81 -24.16 1.01
C LYS A 84 -11.60 -24.82 1.68
N ARG A 85 -10.46 -24.16 1.68
CA ARG A 85 -9.22 -24.62 2.30
C ARG A 85 -9.13 -24.29 3.80
N ARG A 86 -10.16 -23.71 4.41
CA ARG A 86 -10.21 -23.28 5.81
C ARG A 86 -9.05 -22.36 6.19
N ARG A 87 -8.70 -21.43 5.30
CA ARG A 87 -7.58 -20.47 5.48
C ARG A 87 -8.04 -19.02 5.57
N CYS A 88 -9.31 -18.79 5.89
CA CYS A 88 -9.86 -17.43 6.03
C CYS A 88 -9.10 -16.58 7.06
N GLY A 89 -8.59 -17.17 8.15
CA GLY A 89 -7.80 -16.46 9.16
C GLY A 89 -6.47 -15.88 8.68
N CYS A 90 -6.18 -15.97 7.38
CA CYS A 90 -5.03 -15.34 6.75
C CYS A 90 -5.44 -14.35 5.65
N LEU A 91 -6.74 -14.09 5.47
CA LEU A 91 -7.27 -13.37 4.31
C LEU A 91 -6.68 -11.97 4.17
N PHE A 92 -6.64 -11.22 5.27
CA PHE A 92 -6.00 -9.89 5.32
C PHE A 92 -4.54 -9.93 4.87
N ARG A 93 -3.77 -10.88 5.42
CA ARG A 93 -2.35 -11.03 5.07
C ARG A 93 -2.15 -11.49 3.64
N ILE A 94 -3.07 -12.29 3.10
CA ILE A 94 -3.02 -12.76 1.71
C ILE A 94 -3.21 -11.55 0.77
N PHE A 95 -4.23 -10.73 0.99
CA PHE A 95 -4.46 -9.55 0.17
C PHE A 95 -3.33 -8.53 0.30
N HIS A 96 -2.81 -8.30 1.50
CA HIS A 96 -1.66 -7.42 1.69
C HIS A 96 -0.44 -7.92 0.90
N SER A 97 -0.10 -9.20 1.03
CA SER A 97 1.00 -9.80 0.27
C SER A 97 0.75 -9.82 -1.24
N PHE A 98 -0.52 -9.92 -1.69
CA PHE A 98 -0.87 -9.82 -3.10
C PHE A 98 -0.61 -8.40 -3.63
N ILE A 99 -1.00 -7.36 -2.90
CA ILE A 99 -0.76 -5.96 -3.24
C ILE A 99 0.74 -5.71 -3.41
N ASP A 100 1.56 -6.16 -2.44
CA ASP A 100 3.02 -6.00 -2.50
C ASP A 100 3.61 -6.71 -3.73
N GLN A 101 3.22 -7.97 -3.97
CA GLN A 101 3.71 -8.75 -5.12
C GLN A 101 3.23 -8.17 -6.46
N TYR A 102 1.99 -7.65 -6.51
CA TYR A 102 1.46 -7.01 -7.71
C TYR A 102 2.24 -5.74 -8.04
N ARG A 103 2.49 -4.86 -7.06
CA ARG A 103 3.29 -3.64 -7.24
C ARG A 103 4.67 -3.95 -7.83
N VAL A 104 5.34 -4.95 -7.29
CA VAL A 104 6.64 -5.40 -7.82
C VAL A 104 6.52 -5.92 -9.25
N ALA A 105 5.51 -6.74 -9.55
CA ALA A 105 5.31 -7.35 -10.86
C ALA A 105 4.88 -6.35 -11.94
N ALA A 106 4.08 -5.35 -11.56
CA ALA A 106 3.61 -4.28 -12.44
C ALA A 106 4.57 -3.08 -12.50
N ASN A 107 5.69 -3.13 -11.76
CA ASN A 107 6.64 -2.02 -11.61
C ASN A 107 5.96 -0.72 -11.13
N VAL A 108 5.02 -0.84 -10.21
CA VAL A 108 4.33 0.29 -9.57
C VAL A 108 5.04 0.63 -8.27
N ARG A 109 5.34 1.91 -8.06
CA ARG A 109 5.90 2.44 -6.81
C ARG A 109 4.89 3.30 -6.11
N VAL A 110 4.73 3.09 -4.82
CA VAL A 110 3.85 3.92 -3.98
C VAL A 110 4.67 4.57 -2.89
N GLY A 111 4.45 5.87 -2.70
CA GLY A 111 5.13 6.64 -1.67
C GLY A 111 4.17 7.57 -0.94
N THR A 112 4.65 8.20 0.12
CA THR A 112 3.95 9.25 0.86
C THR A 112 4.71 10.56 0.74
N LEU A 113 4.03 11.60 0.27
CA LEU A 113 4.53 12.96 0.22
C LEU A 113 3.93 13.75 1.39
N VAL A 114 4.78 14.09 2.37
CA VAL A 114 4.38 14.90 3.53
C VAL A 114 4.73 16.35 3.27
N THR A 115 3.74 17.26 3.38
CA THR A 115 3.90 18.69 3.15
C THR A 115 3.20 19.50 4.25
N ALA A 116 3.62 20.74 4.46
CA ALA A 116 2.99 21.65 5.44
C ALA A 116 1.56 22.06 5.04
N LEU A 117 1.28 22.16 3.74
CA LEU A 117 0.01 22.53 3.14
C LEU A 117 -0.28 21.59 1.95
N PRO A 118 -1.54 21.43 1.56
CA PRO A 118 -1.87 20.66 0.36
C PRO A 118 -1.10 21.16 -0.86
N ALA A 119 -0.39 20.28 -1.56
CA ALA A 119 0.53 20.64 -2.66
C ALA A 119 0.38 19.65 -3.84
N GLU A 120 -0.78 19.71 -4.50
CA GLU A 120 -1.14 18.78 -5.58
C GLU A 120 -0.22 18.90 -6.81
N GLU A 121 0.17 20.14 -7.16
CA GLU A 121 1.10 20.40 -8.26
C GLU A 121 2.49 19.81 -7.98
N LEU A 122 2.96 19.93 -6.73
CA LEU A 122 4.23 19.34 -6.30
C LEU A 122 4.17 17.82 -6.37
N ARG A 123 3.05 17.22 -5.94
CA ARG A 123 2.82 15.77 -5.98
C ARG A 123 2.92 15.25 -7.42
N SER A 124 2.14 15.85 -8.32
CA SER A 124 2.12 15.46 -9.74
C SER A 124 3.48 15.66 -10.42
N GLY A 125 4.17 16.75 -10.09
CA GLY A 125 5.51 17.01 -10.60
C GLY A 125 6.54 15.99 -10.13
N LEU A 126 6.49 15.59 -8.86
CA LEU A 126 7.38 14.56 -8.32
C LEU A 126 7.06 13.17 -8.90
N GLU A 127 5.79 12.80 -9.03
CA GLU A 127 5.37 11.56 -9.69
C GLU A 127 5.97 11.45 -11.09
N ALA A 128 5.86 12.50 -11.91
CA ALA A 128 6.42 12.55 -13.26
C ALA A 128 7.95 12.42 -13.28
N VAL A 129 8.66 13.15 -12.41
CA VAL A 129 10.13 13.09 -12.32
C VAL A 129 10.62 11.70 -11.89
N PHE A 130 9.94 11.08 -10.91
CA PHE A 130 10.31 9.75 -10.46
C PHE A 130 9.95 8.68 -11.47
N ALA A 131 8.82 8.80 -12.16
CA ALA A 131 8.44 7.89 -13.24
C ALA A 131 9.48 7.92 -14.37
N ASP A 132 9.95 9.09 -14.79
CA ASP A 132 10.99 9.24 -15.81
C ASP A 132 12.32 8.62 -15.38
N LYS A 133 12.73 8.82 -14.13
CA LYS A 133 14.01 8.30 -13.62
C LYS A 133 14.00 6.79 -13.35
N THR A 134 12.89 6.22 -12.93
CA THR A 134 12.81 4.81 -12.50
C THR A 134 12.23 3.91 -13.58
N GLY A 135 11.57 4.47 -14.60
CA GLY A 135 10.79 3.72 -15.57
C GLY A 135 9.59 2.98 -14.93
N ALA A 136 9.18 3.38 -13.74
CA ALA A 136 8.09 2.80 -12.98
C ALA A 136 6.89 3.74 -12.95
N GLU A 137 5.69 3.20 -12.80
CA GLU A 137 4.52 4.00 -12.46
C GLU A 137 4.60 4.40 -10.99
N VAL A 138 4.53 5.71 -10.71
CA VAL A 138 4.72 6.25 -9.36
C VAL A 138 3.44 6.91 -8.88
N HIS A 139 2.96 6.50 -7.71
CA HIS A 139 1.81 7.09 -7.05
C HIS A 139 2.22 7.61 -5.67
N LEU A 140 1.99 8.90 -5.42
CA LEU A 140 2.28 9.54 -4.14
C LEU A 140 0.98 9.87 -3.40
N GLU A 141 0.84 9.34 -2.20
CA GLU A 141 -0.22 9.73 -1.27
C GLU A 141 0.19 11.02 -0.55
N SER A 142 -0.69 12.03 -0.56
CA SER A 142 -0.44 13.30 0.13
C SER A 142 -0.83 13.21 1.60
N GLU A 143 0.12 13.53 2.47
CA GLU A 143 -0.10 13.70 3.91
C GLU A 143 0.22 15.16 4.28
N VAL A 144 -0.66 15.82 5.02
CA VAL A 144 -0.44 17.19 5.47
C VAL A 144 -0.03 17.17 6.94
N ASP A 145 1.20 17.62 7.21
CA ASP A 145 1.74 17.78 8.55
C ASP A 145 2.17 19.25 8.76
N PRO A 146 1.35 20.04 9.47
CA PRO A 146 1.68 21.45 9.74
C PRO A 146 2.93 21.67 10.62
N SER A 147 3.46 20.61 11.25
CA SER A 147 4.69 20.69 12.05
C SER A 147 5.93 20.88 11.18
N ILE A 148 5.86 20.57 9.89
CA ILE A 148 6.90 20.86 8.92
C ILE A 148 6.85 22.36 8.60
N ALA A 149 7.88 23.14 8.98
CA ALA A 149 7.92 24.59 8.75
C ALA A 149 7.88 24.99 7.26
N GLY A 150 8.05 24.03 6.35
CA GLY A 150 8.02 24.20 4.89
C GLY A 150 8.85 23.14 4.18
N GLY A 151 8.77 23.12 2.84
CA GLY A 151 9.37 22.05 2.05
C GLY A 151 8.54 20.78 2.07
N PHE A 152 9.17 19.60 1.91
CA PHE A 152 8.49 18.32 1.89
C PHE A 152 9.35 17.18 2.42
N VAL A 153 8.71 16.11 2.84
CA VAL A 153 9.35 14.81 3.13
C VAL A 153 8.71 13.77 2.22
N LEU A 154 9.52 13.08 1.44
CA LEU A 154 9.09 11.98 0.60
C LEU A 154 9.56 10.67 1.20
N ARG A 155 8.63 9.73 1.36
CA ARG A 155 8.89 8.34 1.79
C ARG A 155 8.45 7.42 0.67
N MET A 156 9.35 6.57 0.20
CA MET A 156 9.02 5.60 -0.85
C MET A 156 9.84 4.33 -0.63
N ASP A 157 9.18 3.19 -0.56
CA ASP A 157 9.81 1.91 -0.23
C ASP A 157 10.68 2.02 1.04
N ASP A 158 11.97 1.73 0.94
CA ASP A 158 12.95 1.72 2.05
C ASP A 158 13.72 3.05 2.20
N TRP A 159 13.44 4.06 1.39
CA TRP A 159 14.17 5.32 1.45
C TRP A 159 13.28 6.52 1.77
N ARG A 160 13.90 7.52 2.40
CA ARG A 160 13.28 8.77 2.80
C ARG A 160 14.13 9.94 2.32
N LEU A 161 13.50 10.85 1.58
CA LEU A 161 14.07 12.14 1.21
C LEU A 161 13.45 13.23 2.10
N ASP A 162 14.27 13.84 2.95
CA ASP A 162 13.85 14.96 3.79
C ASP A 162 14.38 16.27 3.18
N ALA A 163 13.50 16.98 2.50
CA ALA A 163 13.72 18.29 1.90
C ALA A 163 12.99 19.39 2.68
N SER A 164 12.69 19.16 3.96
CA SER A 164 12.08 20.17 4.83
C SER A 164 13.05 21.30 5.15
N VAL A 165 12.49 22.48 5.42
CA VAL A 165 13.27 23.67 5.85
C VAL A 165 14.07 23.35 7.10
N ASP A 166 13.49 22.63 8.04
CA ASP A 166 14.18 22.24 9.29
C ASP A 166 15.40 21.34 9.03
N ALA A 167 15.28 20.41 8.08
CA ALA A 167 16.43 19.56 7.72
C ALA A 167 17.53 20.39 7.03
N GLN A 168 17.15 21.33 6.18
CA GLN A 168 18.12 22.23 5.53
C GLN A 168 18.81 23.16 6.54
N MET A 169 18.07 23.72 7.49
CA MET A 169 18.63 24.56 8.56
C MET A 169 19.56 23.77 9.47
N ARG A 170 19.24 22.52 9.79
CA ARG A 170 20.16 21.64 10.54
C ARG A 170 21.46 21.41 9.78
N ARG A 171 21.39 21.09 8.50
CA ARG A 171 22.58 20.91 7.65
C ARG A 171 23.46 22.15 7.59
N ILE A 172 22.86 23.33 7.45
CA ILE A 172 23.61 24.60 7.46
C ILE A 172 24.29 24.82 8.81
N ARG A 173 23.59 24.59 9.93
CA ARG A 173 24.16 24.67 11.28
C ARG A 173 25.35 23.74 11.43
N ASP A 174 25.20 22.47 11.01
CA ASP A 174 26.25 21.45 11.14
C ASP A 174 27.50 21.83 10.34
N ILE A 175 27.32 22.43 9.16
CA ILE A 175 28.43 22.94 8.33
C ILE A 175 29.12 24.09 9.06
N LEU A 176 28.39 25.08 9.56
CA LEU A 176 28.97 26.23 10.27
C LEU A 176 29.72 25.83 11.54
N VAL A 177 29.17 24.90 12.33
CA VAL A 177 29.81 24.39 13.54
C VAL A 177 31.04 23.56 13.21
N SER A 178 31.06 22.81 12.11
CA SER A 178 32.24 22.01 11.70
C SER A 178 33.37 22.89 11.11
N ASP A 179 33.03 24.03 10.53
CA ASP A 179 34.04 24.96 9.97
C ASP A 179 34.70 25.84 11.03
N ASP A 180 33.98 26.16 12.11
CA ASP A 180 34.58 26.91 13.28
C ASP A 180 35.67 26.10 14.01
N GLY A 181 35.73 24.78 13.83
CA GLY A 181 36.78 23.90 14.36
C GLY A 181 38.09 23.91 13.56
N ARG A 182 38.18 24.61 12.43
CA ARG A 182 39.38 24.66 11.56
C ARG A 182 40.13 26.00 11.60
N LEU A 183 39.70 26.92 12.43
CA LEU A 183 40.37 28.23 12.62
C LEU A 183 41.15 28.33 13.92
N VAL A 184 41.97 27.29 14.25
CA VAL A 184 43.03 27.40 15.27
C VAL A 184 44.29 26.71 14.76
#